data_7306f7cfb950eaf8246ebf336f042c56
#
_entry.id   7306f7cfb950eaf8246ebf336f042c56
#
_cell.length_a   1.000
_cell.length_b   1.000
_cell.length_c   1.000
_cell.angle_alpha   90.00
_cell.angle_beta   90.00
_cell.angle_gamma   90.00
#
_symmetry.space_group_name_H-M   'P 1'
#
loop_
_entity.id
_entity.type
_entity.pdbx_description
1 polymer ?
#
loop_
_entity_poly.entity_id
_entity_poly.type
_entity_poly.pdbx_seq_one_letter_code
_entity_poly.pdbx_strand_id
1 'polypeptide(L)'
;MGVRTADKLIAEGEKAVRLYALAPSIAAMEKEYEQGKRGKVFLGEYYALLKESGAGGGIVLNEYLKCLSDEELLLEENVSNIGNISIFDPVLFDRLVKGIKKVEGENKKLGNRLNTSVMKSLSACFATCVKEKDEKALEGILGVKAGLGNLENGMSAMMGGGKSYLPAEQLRLDFYSNNRLDDKFKTLMSEYMIAQQQENSIDSLRKTEEITNRHFEMLIDSARMKNDSAAIVSIRKTMGMASLFGGVKYKLLSSFVISATRHYWKITDQQNVGEKKKCIAWVNYAYQLDRTPATAWGCADLLEEIGEKQGAKKLLNDVLEVIKN
;
A
#
# COMPACT_ATOMS: atom_id res chain seq x y z
N MET A 1 11.07 -8.64 -22.62
CA MET A 1 12.17 -9.48 -22.06
C MET A 1 13.32 -8.53 -21.72
N GLY A 2 13.69 -8.40 -20.44
CA GLY A 2 14.80 -7.53 -20.04
C GLY A 2 16.13 -8.11 -20.52
N VAL A 3 17.01 -7.26 -21.04
CA VAL A 3 18.38 -7.64 -21.45
C VAL A 3 19.11 -8.13 -20.18
N ARG A 4 19.49 -9.42 -20.15
CA ARG A 4 20.37 -9.96 -19.12
C ARG A 4 21.78 -9.46 -19.41
N THR A 5 22.29 -8.57 -18.56
CA THR A 5 23.68 -8.11 -18.64
C THR A 5 24.62 -9.21 -18.12
N ALA A 6 25.89 -9.21 -18.57
CA ALA A 6 26.91 -10.14 -18.09
C ALA A 6 27.02 -10.14 -16.55
N ASP A 7 26.97 -8.94 -15.93
CA ASP A 7 27.02 -8.78 -14.47
C ASP A 7 25.85 -9.48 -13.75
N LYS A 8 24.64 -9.46 -14.33
CA LYS A 8 23.51 -10.20 -13.76
C LYS A 8 23.69 -11.70 -13.85
N LEU A 9 24.27 -12.20 -14.94
CA LEU A 9 24.55 -13.63 -15.09
C LEU A 9 25.64 -14.08 -14.11
N ILE A 10 26.68 -13.28 -13.93
CA ILE A 10 27.74 -13.55 -12.94
C ILE A 10 27.14 -13.58 -11.52
N ALA A 11 26.35 -12.58 -11.15
CA ALA A 11 25.71 -12.52 -9.83
C ALA A 11 24.73 -13.69 -9.59
N GLU A 12 23.97 -14.11 -10.62
CA GLU A 12 23.12 -15.32 -10.55
C GLU A 12 23.96 -16.60 -10.39
N GLY A 13 25.10 -16.71 -11.09
CA GLY A 13 26.04 -17.82 -10.97
C GLY A 13 26.67 -17.90 -9.57
N GLU A 14 27.17 -16.81 -9.04
CA GLU A 14 27.73 -16.74 -7.69
C GLU A 14 26.69 -17.09 -6.61
N LYS A 15 25.43 -16.65 -6.82
CA LYS A 15 24.32 -17.03 -5.95
C LYS A 15 24.05 -18.53 -6.01
N ALA A 16 24.06 -19.15 -7.20
CA ALA A 16 23.86 -20.57 -7.36
C ALA A 16 24.95 -21.41 -6.69
N VAL A 17 26.23 -20.98 -6.79
CA VAL A 17 27.36 -21.63 -6.10
C VAL A 17 27.21 -21.55 -4.58
N ARG A 18 26.85 -20.38 -4.05
CA ARG A 18 26.57 -20.23 -2.60
C ARG A 18 25.41 -21.12 -2.15
N LEU A 19 24.32 -21.14 -2.87
CA LEU A 19 23.18 -22.02 -2.59
C LEU A 19 23.58 -23.49 -2.54
N TYR A 20 24.38 -23.94 -3.50
CA TYR A 20 24.88 -25.31 -3.53
C TYR A 20 25.76 -25.64 -2.32
N ALA A 21 26.63 -24.72 -1.91
CA ALA A 21 27.48 -24.87 -0.73
C ALA A 21 26.70 -24.92 0.60
N LEU A 22 25.57 -24.21 0.69
CA LEU A 22 24.72 -24.15 1.89
C LEU A 22 23.69 -25.30 1.96
N ALA A 23 23.38 -25.94 0.84
CA ALA A 23 22.32 -26.95 0.75
C ALA A 23 22.47 -28.08 1.78
N PRO A 24 23.66 -28.68 2.03
CA PRO A 24 23.81 -29.74 3.04
C PRO A 24 23.50 -29.26 4.46
N SER A 25 23.92 -28.04 4.80
CA SER A 25 23.66 -27.45 6.12
C SER A 25 22.18 -27.12 6.31
N ILE A 26 21.53 -26.60 5.28
CA ILE A 26 20.09 -26.34 5.30
C ILE A 26 19.31 -27.64 5.49
N ALA A 27 19.61 -28.69 4.72
CA ALA A 27 18.97 -30.00 4.81
C ALA A 27 19.15 -30.66 6.19
N ALA A 28 20.33 -30.50 6.80
CA ALA A 28 20.58 -30.99 8.16
C ALA A 28 19.71 -30.25 9.18
N MET A 29 19.64 -28.91 9.11
CA MET A 29 18.82 -28.11 10.01
C MET A 29 17.32 -28.32 9.79
N GLU A 30 16.89 -28.49 8.54
CA GLU A 30 15.49 -28.84 8.21
C GLU A 30 15.08 -30.16 8.88
N LYS A 31 15.91 -31.19 8.80
CA LYS A 31 15.66 -32.47 9.48
C LYS A 31 15.55 -32.32 10.99
N GLU A 32 16.45 -31.55 11.63
CA GLU A 32 16.37 -31.29 13.06
C GLU A 32 15.12 -30.46 13.42
N TYR A 33 14.74 -29.53 12.57
CA TYR A 33 13.51 -28.76 12.70
C TYR A 33 12.27 -29.63 12.60
N GLU A 34 12.20 -30.58 11.64
CA GLU A 34 11.12 -31.56 11.50
C GLU A 34 11.03 -32.49 12.72
N GLN A 35 12.15 -32.79 13.36
CA GLN A 35 12.23 -33.53 14.61
C GLN A 35 11.79 -32.74 15.83
N GLY A 36 11.38 -31.48 15.68
CA GLY A 36 10.83 -30.66 16.73
C GLY A 36 11.85 -29.76 17.46
N LYS A 37 13.08 -29.62 16.97
CA LYS A 37 14.04 -28.71 17.55
C LYS A 37 13.60 -27.25 17.36
N ARG A 38 13.37 -26.51 18.45
CA ARG A 38 12.76 -25.16 18.46
C ARG A 38 13.50 -24.18 19.38
N GLY A 39 14.73 -24.47 19.80
CA GLY A 39 15.50 -23.57 20.67
C GLY A 39 15.85 -22.26 19.95
N LYS A 40 15.87 -21.14 20.68
CA LYS A 40 16.17 -19.79 20.14
C LYS A 40 17.44 -19.74 19.29
N VAL A 41 18.55 -20.31 19.78
CA VAL A 41 19.84 -20.34 19.05
C VAL A 41 19.69 -21.10 17.73
N PHE A 42 19.10 -22.30 17.78
CA PHE A 42 18.89 -23.13 16.60
C PHE A 42 18.01 -22.43 15.56
N LEU A 43 16.90 -21.83 15.97
CA LEU A 43 15.99 -21.12 15.06
C LEU A 43 16.67 -19.90 14.43
N GLY A 44 17.51 -19.18 15.20
CA GLY A 44 18.28 -18.05 14.71
C GLY A 44 19.30 -18.45 13.65
N GLU A 45 20.06 -19.51 13.90
CA GLU A 45 21.04 -20.07 12.95
C GLU A 45 20.35 -20.62 11.69
N TYR A 46 19.26 -21.35 11.85
CA TYR A 46 18.50 -21.89 10.72
C TYR A 46 17.91 -20.79 9.86
N TYR A 47 17.31 -19.76 10.49
CA TYR A 47 16.82 -18.60 9.73
C TYR A 47 17.95 -17.85 9.01
N ALA A 48 19.12 -17.71 9.62
CA ALA A 48 20.26 -17.05 8.99
C ALA A 48 20.69 -17.78 7.71
N LEU A 49 20.76 -19.12 7.74
CA LEU A 49 21.06 -19.94 6.56
C LEU A 49 19.98 -19.82 5.48
N LEU A 50 18.70 -19.88 5.85
CA LEU A 50 17.58 -19.70 4.90
C LEU A 50 17.61 -18.31 4.27
N LYS A 51 17.90 -17.27 5.03
CA LYS A 51 18.03 -15.90 4.56
C LYS A 51 19.19 -15.75 3.57
N GLU A 52 20.36 -16.31 3.90
CA GLU A 52 21.55 -16.27 3.04
C GLU A 52 21.31 -17.02 1.72
N SER A 53 20.61 -18.15 1.78
CA SER A 53 20.27 -18.94 0.61
C SER A 53 19.18 -18.30 -0.26
N GLY A 54 18.40 -17.35 0.30
CA GLY A 54 17.21 -16.81 -0.35
C GLY A 54 16.03 -17.78 -0.39
N ALA A 55 16.05 -18.83 0.42
CA ALA A 55 15.03 -19.90 0.48
C ALA A 55 13.83 -19.55 1.39
N GLY A 56 13.40 -18.32 1.51
CA GLY A 56 12.20 -17.97 2.26
C GLY A 56 12.40 -18.00 3.77
N GLY A 57 11.88 -18.94 4.51
CA GLY A 57 12.09 -19.08 5.96
C GLY A 57 11.08 -18.31 6.84
N GLY A 58 9.94 -17.89 6.29
CA GLY A 58 8.95 -17.09 7.03
C GLY A 58 8.41 -17.78 8.28
N ILE A 59 8.21 -19.11 8.25
CA ILE A 59 7.76 -19.89 9.42
C ILE A 59 8.86 -19.88 10.51
N VAL A 60 10.09 -20.22 10.11
CA VAL A 60 11.24 -20.28 11.03
C VAL A 60 11.53 -18.90 11.64
N LEU A 61 11.41 -17.83 10.84
CA LEU A 61 11.53 -16.46 11.33
C LEU A 61 10.48 -16.12 12.39
N ASN A 62 9.21 -16.45 12.15
CA ASN A 62 8.16 -16.21 13.13
C ASN A 62 8.44 -16.95 14.46
N GLU A 63 8.82 -18.23 14.38
CA GLU A 63 9.17 -19.01 15.57
C GLU A 63 10.39 -18.44 16.29
N TYR A 64 11.41 -18.02 15.55
CA TYR A 64 12.59 -17.35 16.12
C TYR A 64 12.22 -16.07 16.88
N LEU A 65 11.48 -15.18 16.23
CA LEU A 65 11.09 -13.89 16.83
C LEU A 65 10.17 -14.07 18.06
N LYS A 66 9.35 -15.12 18.09
CA LYS A 66 8.57 -15.47 19.28
C LYS A 66 9.41 -15.90 20.48
N CYS A 67 10.57 -16.49 20.25
CA CYS A 67 11.50 -16.89 21.30
C CYS A 67 12.28 -15.71 21.89
N LEU A 68 12.25 -14.54 21.27
CA LEU A 68 12.93 -13.34 21.73
C LEU A 68 12.15 -12.66 22.85
N SER A 69 12.85 -12.01 23.80
CA SER A 69 12.22 -11.08 24.74
C SER A 69 11.75 -9.81 24.02
N ASP A 70 10.96 -8.96 24.68
CA ASP A 70 10.51 -7.71 24.10
C ASP A 70 11.69 -6.75 23.85
N GLU A 71 12.70 -6.78 24.72
CA GLU A 71 13.94 -6.00 24.54
C GLU A 71 14.76 -6.50 23.36
N GLU A 72 14.88 -7.82 23.21
CA GLU A 72 15.59 -8.44 22.07
C GLU A 72 14.90 -8.14 20.73
N LEU A 73 13.56 -8.12 20.68
CA LEU A 73 12.83 -7.74 19.48
C LEU A 73 13.16 -6.33 19.00
N LEU A 74 13.51 -5.43 19.91
CA LEU A 74 13.82 -4.02 19.62
C LEU A 74 15.30 -3.81 19.24
N LEU A 75 16.15 -4.83 19.28
CA LEU A 75 17.52 -4.74 18.80
C LEU A 75 17.55 -4.48 17.28
N GLU A 76 18.51 -3.67 16.85
CA GLU A 76 18.60 -3.21 15.45
C GLU A 76 18.64 -4.34 14.43
N GLU A 77 19.33 -5.44 14.73
CA GLU A 77 19.40 -6.63 13.90
C GLU A 77 18.04 -7.31 13.73
N ASN A 78 17.23 -7.36 14.79
CA ASN A 78 15.90 -7.97 14.76
C ASN A 78 14.87 -7.07 14.11
N VAL A 79 14.98 -5.73 14.25
CA VAL A 79 14.12 -4.77 13.55
C VAL A 79 14.20 -4.95 12.02
N SER A 80 15.38 -5.23 11.48
CA SER A 80 15.49 -5.53 10.04
C SER A 80 14.89 -6.87 9.65
N ASN A 81 14.97 -7.89 10.53
CA ASN A 81 14.37 -9.20 10.32
C ASN A 81 12.84 -9.16 10.38
N ILE A 82 12.26 -8.33 11.27
CA ILE A 82 10.80 -8.09 11.34
C ILE A 82 10.23 -7.74 9.96
N GLY A 83 10.93 -6.91 9.17
CA GLY A 83 10.49 -6.56 7.83
C GLY A 83 10.43 -7.72 6.81
N ASN A 84 10.87 -8.91 7.18
CA ASN A 84 10.82 -10.12 6.35
C ASN A 84 9.73 -11.12 6.80
N ILE A 85 8.95 -10.80 7.83
CA ILE A 85 7.80 -11.61 8.24
C ILE A 85 6.80 -11.63 7.07
N SER A 86 6.37 -12.81 6.67
CA SER A 86 5.39 -13.00 5.58
C SER A 86 4.18 -13.84 5.99
N ILE A 87 4.20 -14.37 7.23
CA ILE A 87 3.08 -15.15 7.80
C ILE A 87 2.57 -14.38 9.00
N PHE A 88 1.28 -14.07 9.02
CA PHE A 88 0.66 -13.32 10.10
C PHE A 88 0.56 -14.14 11.38
N ASP A 89 1.09 -13.61 12.48
CA ASP A 89 0.93 -14.16 13.82
C ASP A 89 0.42 -13.06 14.77
N PRO A 90 -0.81 -13.18 15.28
CA PRO A 90 -1.44 -12.10 16.05
C PRO A 90 -0.70 -11.80 17.37
N VAL A 91 -0.09 -12.81 18.01
CA VAL A 91 0.65 -12.60 19.27
C VAL A 91 1.93 -11.83 19.03
N LEU A 92 2.69 -12.20 17.97
CA LEU A 92 3.91 -11.49 17.60
C LEU A 92 3.62 -10.05 17.21
N PHE A 93 2.60 -9.83 16.38
CA PHE A 93 2.26 -8.46 15.94
C PHE A 93 1.73 -7.58 17.08
N ASP A 94 0.99 -8.12 18.05
CA ASP A 94 0.58 -7.38 19.25
C ASP A 94 1.80 -6.89 20.06
N ARG A 95 2.81 -7.77 20.25
CA ARG A 95 4.09 -7.40 20.89
C ARG A 95 4.82 -6.30 20.13
N LEU A 96 4.86 -6.39 18.79
CA LEU A 96 5.52 -5.40 17.94
C LEU A 96 4.83 -4.03 18.01
N VAL A 97 3.49 -3.98 18.01
CA VAL A 97 2.72 -2.74 18.18
C VAL A 97 2.98 -2.10 19.55
N LYS A 98 3.01 -2.90 20.62
CA LYS A 98 3.38 -2.42 21.96
C LYS A 98 4.80 -1.88 22.00
N GLY A 99 5.74 -2.57 21.34
CA GLY A 99 7.12 -2.14 21.21
C GLY A 99 7.26 -0.80 20.49
N ILE A 100 6.53 -0.58 19.38
CA ILE A 100 6.52 0.71 18.68
C ILE A 100 6.09 1.84 19.61
N LYS A 101 4.95 1.68 20.30
CA LYS A 101 4.42 2.70 21.22
C LYS A 101 5.40 3.03 22.37
N LYS A 102 6.10 2.03 22.89
CA LYS A 102 7.13 2.23 23.92
C LYS A 102 8.31 3.04 23.39
N VAL A 103 8.82 2.66 22.22
CA VAL A 103 10.05 3.24 21.66
C VAL A 103 9.82 4.62 21.06
N GLU A 104 8.62 4.95 20.54
CA GLU A 104 8.31 6.27 19.97
C GLU A 104 8.54 7.41 20.95
N GLY A 105 8.29 7.19 22.26
CA GLY A 105 8.55 8.16 23.33
C GLY A 105 10.02 8.31 23.70
N GLU A 106 10.84 7.26 23.51
CA GLU A 106 12.24 7.21 23.98
C GLU A 106 13.24 7.41 22.84
N ASN A 107 12.98 6.83 21.67
CA ASN A 107 13.88 6.86 20.50
C ASN A 107 13.06 6.90 19.20
N LYS A 108 12.69 8.09 18.76
CA LYS A 108 11.89 8.32 17.56
C LYS A 108 12.50 7.68 16.30
N LYS A 109 13.83 7.63 16.16
CA LYS A 109 14.49 7.02 15.00
C LYS A 109 14.27 5.51 14.96
N LEU A 110 14.41 4.83 16.09
CA LEU A 110 14.16 3.41 16.22
C LEU A 110 12.66 3.11 16.04
N GLY A 111 11.78 3.90 16.65
CA GLY A 111 10.33 3.79 16.47
C GLY A 111 9.91 3.86 15.00
N ASN A 112 10.42 4.82 14.23
CA ASN A 112 10.16 4.94 12.80
C ASN A 112 10.67 3.74 12.00
N ARG A 113 11.84 3.20 12.33
CA ARG A 113 12.39 2.01 11.65
C ARG A 113 11.58 0.76 11.95
N LEU A 114 11.22 0.55 13.22
CA LEU A 114 10.39 -0.58 13.63
C LEU A 114 9.01 -0.53 12.94
N ASN A 115 8.39 0.65 12.94
CA ASN A 115 7.14 0.87 12.26
C ASN A 115 7.22 0.57 10.75
N THR A 116 8.27 1.07 10.07
CA THR A 116 8.51 0.76 8.65
C THR A 116 8.67 -0.73 8.42
N SER A 117 9.40 -1.45 9.30
CA SER A 117 9.58 -2.90 9.21
C SER A 117 8.26 -3.65 9.42
N VAL A 118 7.45 -3.24 10.40
CA VAL A 118 6.11 -3.83 10.64
C VAL A 118 5.18 -3.58 9.46
N MET A 119 5.15 -2.38 8.90
CA MET A 119 4.33 -2.08 7.73
C MET A 119 4.76 -2.88 6.49
N LYS A 120 6.07 -3.07 6.29
CA LYS A 120 6.59 -3.95 5.23
C LYS A 120 6.13 -5.40 5.43
N SER A 121 6.22 -5.92 6.65
CA SER A 121 5.77 -7.28 6.96
C SER A 121 4.26 -7.45 6.82
N LEU A 122 3.45 -6.45 7.21
CA LEU A 122 2.00 -6.50 6.98
C LEU A 122 1.66 -6.61 5.48
N SER A 123 2.41 -5.93 4.59
CA SER A 123 2.24 -6.08 3.14
C SER A 123 2.54 -7.51 2.68
N ALA A 124 3.61 -8.11 3.19
CA ALA A 124 3.98 -9.50 2.85
C ALA A 124 2.97 -10.51 3.43
N CYS A 125 2.52 -10.30 4.66
CA CYS A 125 1.48 -11.11 5.28
C CYS A 125 0.16 -11.01 4.51
N PHE A 126 -0.22 -9.82 4.05
CA PHE A 126 -1.40 -9.64 3.22
C PHE A 126 -1.30 -10.41 1.90
N ALA A 127 -0.15 -10.37 1.23
CA ALA A 127 0.05 -11.15 -0.01
C ALA A 127 -0.10 -12.66 0.23
N THR A 128 0.44 -13.17 1.35
CA THR A 128 0.27 -14.57 1.76
C THR A 128 -1.19 -14.87 2.10
N CYS A 129 -1.86 -14.01 2.86
CA CYS A 129 -3.27 -14.10 3.22
C CYS A 129 -4.17 -14.22 1.97
N VAL A 130 -3.92 -13.38 0.95
CA VAL A 130 -4.64 -13.44 -0.33
C VAL A 130 -4.41 -14.78 -1.02
N LYS A 131 -3.16 -15.24 -1.08
CA LYS A 131 -2.78 -16.50 -1.73
C LYS A 131 -3.43 -17.71 -1.04
N GLU A 132 -3.41 -17.75 0.28
CA GLU A 132 -3.95 -18.86 1.10
C GLU A 132 -5.47 -18.72 1.35
N LYS A 133 -6.10 -17.63 0.90
CA LYS A 133 -7.52 -17.31 1.11
C LYS A 133 -7.92 -17.23 2.59
N ASP A 134 -7.00 -16.77 3.44
CA ASP A 134 -7.18 -16.71 4.89
C ASP A 134 -7.85 -15.40 5.34
N GLU A 135 -9.19 -15.41 5.40
CA GLU A 135 -9.98 -14.26 5.85
C GLU A 135 -9.72 -13.92 7.34
N LYS A 136 -9.36 -14.91 8.16
CA LYS A 136 -9.03 -14.66 9.58
C LYS A 136 -7.72 -13.90 9.71
N ALA A 137 -6.71 -14.27 8.94
CA ALA A 137 -5.46 -13.51 8.89
C ALA A 137 -5.70 -12.08 8.35
N LEU A 138 -6.59 -11.91 7.35
CA LEU A 138 -6.98 -10.58 6.87
C LEU A 138 -7.48 -9.69 8.02
N GLU A 139 -8.46 -10.15 8.79
CA GLU A 139 -9.02 -9.36 9.90
C GLU A 139 -7.97 -9.07 10.98
N GLY A 140 -7.08 -10.01 11.24
CA GLY A 140 -5.93 -9.79 12.14
C GLY A 140 -4.99 -8.69 11.63
N ILE A 141 -4.63 -8.72 10.35
CA ILE A 141 -3.79 -7.69 9.69
C ILE A 141 -4.46 -6.32 9.80
N LEU A 142 -5.76 -6.23 9.54
CA LEU A 142 -6.52 -4.97 9.63
C LEU A 142 -6.59 -4.47 11.08
N GLY A 143 -6.75 -5.36 12.06
CA GLY A 143 -6.71 -5.01 13.49
C GLY A 143 -5.37 -4.42 13.92
N VAL A 144 -4.26 -5.04 13.50
CA VAL A 144 -2.91 -4.50 13.75
C VAL A 144 -2.74 -3.13 13.10
N LYS A 145 -3.16 -2.99 11.85
CA LYS A 145 -3.11 -1.71 11.13
C LYS A 145 -3.86 -0.60 11.88
N ALA A 146 -5.07 -0.87 12.36
CA ALA A 146 -5.84 0.08 13.16
C ALA A 146 -5.11 0.45 14.47
N GLY A 147 -4.42 -0.51 15.10
CA GLY A 147 -3.64 -0.29 16.33
C GLY A 147 -2.40 0.59 16.15
N LEU A 148 -1.84 0.65 14.94
CA LEU A 148 -0.70 1.51 14.60
C LEU A 148 -1.10 2.98 14.40
N GLY A 149 -2.40 3.28 14.32
CA GLY A 149 -2.91 4.63 14.07
C GLY A 149 -2.70 5.10 12.62
N ASN A 150 -3.13 6.32 12.34
CA ASN A 150 -3.04 6.92 11.00
C ASN A 150 -1.60 7.32 10.66
N LEU A 151 -0.73 6.34 10.46
CA LEU A 151 0.54 6.52 9.77
C LEU A 151 0.33 6.67 8.24
N GLU A 152 -0.89 6.97 7.86
CA GLU A 152 -1.33 7.29 6.50
C GLU A 152 -0.79 8.63 6.01
N ASN A 153 0.48 8.90 6.27
CA ASN A 153 1.15 9.95 5.55
C ASN A 153 1.29 9.50 4.10
N GLY A 154 0.62 10.18 3.17
CA GLY A 154 0.67 9.90 1.73
C GLY A 154 2.08 9.75 1.17
N MET A 155 3.09 10.25 1.89
CA MET A 155 4.50 10.08 1.62
C MET A 155 4.95 8.61 1.70
N SER A 156 4.44 7.83 2.64
CA SER A 156 4.82 6.40 2.77
C SER A 156 4.23 5.54 1.65
N ALA A 157 3.03 5.86 1.19
CA ALA A 157 2.43 5.21 0.02
C ALA A 157 3.23 5.51 -1.27
N MET A 158 3.74 6.74 -1.42
CA MET A 158 4.58 7.16 -2.55
C MET A 158 5.97 6.51 -2.56
N MET A 159 6.54 6.24 -1.40
CA MET A 159 7.89 5.66 -1.27
C MET A 159 7.92 4.13 -1.43
N GLY A 160 6.88 3.52 -1.98
CA GLY A 160 6.85 2.08 -2.26
C GLY A 160 6.46 1.22 -1.05
N GLY A 161 5.73 1.78 -0.10
CA GLY A 161 5.31 1.11 1.13
C GLY A 161 4.33 -0.07 0.96
N GLY A 162 4.00 -0.43 -0.28
CA GLY A 162 3.16 -1.58 -0.58
C GLY A 162 1.69 -1.40 -0.16
N LYS A 163 0.91 -2.49 -0.26
CA LYS A 163 -0.54 -2.48 0.01
C LYS A 163 -0.91 -2.19 1.47
N SER A 164 0.00 -2.39 2.42
CA SER A 164 -0.28 -2.16 3.85
C SER A 164 -0.62 -0.71 4.21
N TYR A 165 -0.31 0.24 3.33
CA TYR A 165 -0.70 1.65 3.49
C TYR A 165 -2.09 1.98 2.95
N LEU A 166 -2.76 1.05 2.26
CA LEU A 166 -4.12 1.25 1.78
C LEU A 166 -5.13 1.24 2.95
N PRO A 167 -6.24 1.97 2.86
CA PRO A 167 -7.35 1.87 3.81
C PRO A 167 -7.85 0.43 4.00
N ALA A 168 -8.40 0.13 5.16
CA ALA A 168 -8.87 -1.23 5.51
C ALA A 168 -9.89 -1.76 4.49
N GLU A 169 -10.81 -0.92 4.06
CA GLU A 169 -11.85 -1.26 3.09
C GLU A 169 -11.26 -1.61 1.72
N GLN A 170 -10.21 -0.88 1.29
CA GLN A 170 -9.51 -1.18 0.04
C GLN A 170 -8.77 -2.51 0.11
N LEU A 171 -8.18 -2.85 1.25
CA LEU A 171 -7.56 -4.16 1.46
C LEU A 171 -8.58 -5.29 1.44
N ARG A 172 -9.75 -5.11 2.07
CA ARG A 172 -10.85 -6.09 2.00
C ARG A 172 -11.35 -6.27 0.56
N LEU A 173 -11.56 -5.18 -0.16
CA LEU A 173 -11.96 -5.23 -1.57
C LEU A 173 -10.93 -5.94 -2.44
N ASP A 174 -9.63 -5.66 -2.25
CA ASP A 174 -8.56 -6.36 -2.95
C ASP A 174 -8.55 -7.86 -2.62
N PHE A 175 -8.71 -8.23 -1.35
CA PHE A 175 -8.80 -9.64 -0.93
C PHE A 175 -10.03 -10.33 -1.56
N TYR A 176 -11.21 -9.73 -1.49
CA TYR A 176 -12.43 -10.31 -2.04
C TYR A 176 -12.37 -10.48 -3.56
N SER A 177 -11.84 -9.48 -4.26
CA SER A 177 -11.62 -9.54 -5.71
C SER A 177 -10.69 -10.69 -6.11
N ASN A 178 -9.55 -10.82 -5.45
CA ASN A 178 -8.57 -11.87 -5.75
C ASN A 178 -9.08 -13.28 -5.42
N ASN A 179 -9.96 -13.41 -4.44
CA ASN A 179 -10.49 -14.69 -3.98
C ASN A 179 -11.87 -15.03 -4.58
N ARG A 180 -12.37 -14.21 -5.50
CA ARG A 180 -13.69 -14.38 -6.16
C ARG A 180 -14.86 -14.45 -5.18
N LEU A 181 -14.78 -13.66 -4.12
CA LEU A 181 -15.85 -13.49 -3.16
C LEU A 181 -16.79 -12.37 -3.62
N ASP A 182 -17.39 -12.57 -4.79
CA ASP A 182 -18.07 -11.55 -5.59
C ASP A 182 -19.22 -10.85 -4.85
N ASP A 183 -19.99 -11.58 -4.04
CA ASP A 183 -21.09 -10.96 -3.28
C ASP A 183 -20.58 -10.07 -2.14
N LYS A 184 -19.53 -10.51 -1.42
CA LYS A 184 -18.86 -9.68 -0.40
C LYS A 184 -18.23 -8.44 -1.05
N PHE A 185 -17.61 -8.62 -2.22
CA PHE A 185 -17.04 -7.51 -2.96
C PHE A 185 -18.10 -6.48 -3.37
N LYS A 186 -19.22 -6.92 -3.97
CA LYS A 186 -20.32 -6.02 -4.42
C LYS A 186 -20.91 -5.23 -3.27
N THR A 187 -21.17 -5.87 -2.15
CA THR A 187 -21.73 -5.23 -0.96
C THR A 187 -20.77 -4.17 -0.44
N LEU A 188 -19.53 -4.56 -0.14
CA LEU A 188 -18.53 -3.65 0.41
C LEU A 188 -18.18 -2.50 -0.56
N MET A 189 -18.10 -2.77 -1.88
CA MET A 189 -17.81 -1.73 -2.86
C MET A 189 -18.92 -0.67 -2.91
N SER A 190 -20.18 -1.07 -2.81
CA SER A 190 -21.31 -0.12 -2.79
C SER A 190 -21.26 0.75 -1.53
N GLU A 191 -21.01 0.16 -0.36
CA GLU A 191 -20.88 0.88 0.91
C GLU A 191 -19.66 1.82 0.90
N TYR A 192 -18.51 1.32 0.42
CA TYR A 192 -17.28 2.08 0.28
C TYR A 192 -17.48 3.33 -0.60
N MET A 193 -18.14 3.18 -1.75
CA MET A 193 -18.37 4.31 -2.65
C MET A 193 -19.32 5.36 -2.06
N ILE A 194 -20.33 4.95 -1.30
CA ILE A 194 -21.21 5.89 -0.58
C ILE A 194 -20.38 6.67 0.45
N ALA A 195 -19.59 6.00 1.28
CA ALA A 195 -18.73 6.64 2.28
C ALA A 195 -17.72 7.60 1.63
N GLN A 196 -17.04 7.15 0.56
CA GLN A 196 -16.06 7.99 -0.13
C GLN A 196 -16.68 9.25 -0.74
N GLN A 197 -17.86 9.17 -1.32
CA GLN A 197 -18.55 10.35 -1.88
C GLN A 197 -19.03 11.31 -0.80
N GLN A 198 -19.33 10.83 0.39
CA GLN A 198 -19.69 11.67 1.54
C GLN A 198 -18.46 12.35 2.15
N GLU A 199 -17.39 11.58 2.43
CA GLU A 199 -16.17 12.09 3.07
C GLU A 199 -15.34 12.99 2.15
N ASN A 200 -15.27 12.63 0.87
CA ASN A 200 -14.51 13.33 -0.16
C ASN A 200 -15.46 13.88 -1.22
N SER A 201 -16.48 14.63 -0.80
CA SER A 201 -17.40 15.26 -1.76
C SER A 201 -16.63 16.24 -2.64
N ILE A 202 -16.89 16.21 -3.93
CA ILE A 202 -16.16 17.04 -4.92
C ILE A 202 -16.25 18.52 -4.59
N ASP A 203 -17.40 18.98 -4.11
CA ASP A 203 -17.60 20.38 -3.72
C ASP A 203 -16.77 20.75 -2.48
N SER A 204 -16.69 19.86 -1.49
CA SER A 204 -15.82 20.05 -0.32
C SER A 204 -14.35 20.10 -0.69
N LEU A 205 -13.91 19.21 -1.59
CA LEU A 205 -12.52 19.17 -2.08
C LEU A 205 -12.16 20.45 -2.82
N ARG A 206 -13.01 20.92 -3.75
CA ARG A 206 -12.81 22.17 -4.48
C ARG A 206 -12.76 23.37 -3.54
N LYS A 207 -13.67 23.44 -2.58
CA LYS A 207 -13.69 24.52 -1.58
C LYS A 207 -12.41 24.54 -0.74
N THR A 208 -11.93 23.37 -0.34
CA THR A 208 -10.67 23.25 0.41
C THR A 208 -9.48 23.69 -0.42
N GLU A 209 -9.43 23.31 -1.70
CA GLU A 209 -8.39 23.73 -2.64
C GLU A 209 -8.40 25.24 -2.87
N GLU A 210 -9.57 25.84 -3.07
CA GLU A 210 -9.73 27.29 -3.21
C GLU A 210 -9.26 28.06 -1.95
N ILE A 211 -9.62 27.56 -0.75
CA ILE A 211 -9.19 28.16 0.52
C ILE A 211 -7.66 28.06 0.65
N THR A 212 -7.09 26.90 0.33
CA THR A 212 -5.66 26.66 0.39
C THR A 212 -4.90 27.58 -0.57
N ASN A 213 -5.36 27.68 -1.83
CA ASN A 213 -4.76 28.53 -2.83
C ASN A 213 -4.82 30.02 -2.43
N ARG A 214 -5.97 30.51 -1.96
CA ARG A 214 -6.09 31.86 -1.42
C ARG A 214 -5.13 32.15 -0.27
N HIS A 215 -4.98 31.18 0.63
CA HIS A 215 -4.03 31.33 1.74
C HIS A 215 -2.59 31.49 1.23
N PHE A 216 -2.16 30.66 0.28
CA PHE A 216 -0.84 30.80 -0.32
C PHE A 216 -0.66 32.10 -1.10
N GLU A 217 -1.68 32.57 -1.83
CA GLU A 217 -1.66 33.86 -2.49
C GLU A 217 -1.47 35.01 -1.51
N MET A 218 -2.22 35.04 -0.41
CA MET A 218 -2.06 36.04 0.65
C MET A 218 -0.64 36.04 1.27
N LEU A 219 -0.04 34.86 1.47
CA LEU A 219 1.31 34.74 1.98
C LEU A 219 2.34 35.28 0.99
N ILE A 220 2.18 34.99 -0.31
CA ILE A 220 3.04 35.51 -1.39
C ILE A 220 2.94 37.03 -1.48
N ASP A 221 1.73 37.59 -1.43
CA ASP A 221 1.53 39.04 -1.48
C ASP A 221 2.12 39.76 -0.26
N SER A 222 1.96 39.18 0.94
CA SER A 222 2.62 39.69 2.15
C SER A 222 4.16 39.70 2.02
N ALA A 223 4.74 38.62 1.44
CA ALA A 223 6.17 38.53 1.21
C ALA A 223 6.65 39.52 0.12
N ARG A 224 5.84 39.76 -0.92
CA ARG A 224 6.09 40.78 -1.96
C ARG A 224 6.11 42.21 -1.35
N MET A 225 5.15 42.54 -0.49
CA MET A 225 5.12 43.84 0.20
C MET A 225 6.37 44.11 1.05
N LYS A 226 6.96 43.02 1.58
CA LYS A 226 8.21 43.08 2.37
C LYS A 226 9.48 42.96 1.54
N ASN A 227 9.38 42.84 0.21
CA ASN A 227 10.49 42.56 -0.71
C ASN A 227 11.30 41.29 -0.33
N ASP A 228 10.66 40.31 0.30
CA ASP A 228 11.30 39.08 0.76
C ASP A 228 11.22 37.98 -0.32
N SER A 229 12.17 38.01 -1.24
CA SER A 229 12.27 37.01 -2.32
C SER A 229 12.53 35.60 -1.82
N ALA A 230 13.24 35.42 -0.70
CA ALA A 230 13.52 34.12 -0.13
C ALA A 230 12.24 33.49 0.45
N ALA A 231 11.41 34.29 1.13
CA ALA A 231 10.10 33.83 1.61
C ALA A 231 9.19 33.42 0.45
N ILE A 232 9.16 34.17 -0.67
CA ILE A 232 8.35 33.82 -1.85
C ILE A 232 8.78 32.47 -2.41
N VAL A 233 10.07 32.20 -2.55
CA VAL A 233 10.59 30.91 -3.03
C VAL A 233 10.21 29.77 -2.09
N SER A 234 10.34 29.99 -0.78
CA SER A 234 9.96 29.00 0.24
C SER A 234 8.46 28.69 0.22
N ILE A 235 7.60 29.70 0.12
CA ILE A 235 6.14 29.55 0.05
C ILE A 235 5.74 28.76 -1.22
N ARG A 236 6.31 29.13 -2.39
CA ARG A 236 6.05 28.40 -3.64
C ARG A 236 6.48 26.94 -3.57
N LYS A 237 7.62 26.65 -2.94
CA LYS A 237 8.08 25.27 -2.71
C LYS A 237 7.10 24.50 -1.83
N THR A 238 6.62 25.11 -0.74
CA THR A 238 5.64 24.51 0.17
C THR A 238 4.29 24.28 -0.54
N MET A 239 3.83 25.25 -1.32
CA MET A 239 2.62 25.13 -2.14
C MET A 239 2.75 23.98 -3.16
N GLY A 240 3.89 23.88 -3.87
CA GLY A 240 4.17 22.76 -4.77
C GLY A 240 4.18 21.41 -4.07
N MET A 241 4.76 21.34 -2.87
CA MET A 241 4.73 20.13 -2.04
C MET A 241 3.30 19.79 -1.59
N ALA A 242 2.54 20.74 -1.09
CA ALA A 242 1.16 20.53 -0.65
C ALA A 242 0.25 20.06 -1.80
N SER A 243 0.39 20.67 -2.97
CA SER A 243 -0.31 20.24 -4.20
C SER A 243 0.09 18.84 -4.65
N LEU A 244 1.39 18.51 -4.60
CA LEU A 244 1.89 17.17 -4.90
C LEU A 244 1.27 16.11 -3.96
N PHE A 245 1.26 16.35 -2.65
CA PHE A 245 0.75 15.37 -1.68
C PHE A 245 -0.77 15.22 -1.74
N GLY A 246 -1.52 16.32 -1.86
CA GLY A 246 -2.96 16.27 -2.07
C GLY A 246 -3.32 15.57 -3.38
N GLY A 247 -2.66 15.93 -4.47
CA GLY A 247 -2.87 15.32 -5.79
C GLY A 247 -2.58 13.82 -5.82
N VAL A 248 -1.54 13.35 -5.10
CA VAL A 248 -1.21 11.91 -5.03
C VAL A 248 -2.29 11.12 -4.32
N LYS A 249 -2.83 11.61 -3.19
CA LYS A 249 -3.94 10.94 -2.49
C LYS A 249 -5.12 10.73 -3.42
N TYR A 250 -5.54 11.77 -4.13
CA TYR A 250 -6.69 11.69 -5.02
C TYR A 250 -6.43 10.87 -6.27
N LYS A 251 -5.21 10.92 -6.81
CA LYS A 251 -4.78 10.05 -7.91
C LYS A 251 -4.82 8.57 -7.54
N LEU A 252 -4.33 8.21 -6.34
CA LEU A 252 -4.38 6.83 -5.84
C LEU A 252 -5.84 6.38 -5.63
N LEU A 253 -6.67 7.23 -5.03
CA LEU A 253 -8.08 6.94 -4.82
C LEU A 253 -8.80 6.78 -6.17
N SER A 254 -8.59 7.68 -7.12
CA SER A 254 -9.16 7.61 -8.46
C SER A 254 -8.76 6.31 -9.18
N SER A 255 -7.48 5.96 -9.18
CA SER A 255 -6.97 4.72 -9.78
C SER A 255 -7.59 3.48 -9.13
N PHE A 256 -7.75 3.49 -7.80
CA PHE A 256 -8.41 2.42 -7.08
C PHE A 256 -9.88 2.30 -7.48
N VAL A 257 -10.62 3.42 -7.51
CA VAL A 257 -12.05 3.44 -7.89
C VAL A 257 -12.24 2.91 -9.31
N ILE A 258 -11.40 3.31 -10.28
CA ILE A 258 -11.46 2.80 -11.66
C ILE A 258 -11.27 1.28 -11.69
N SER A 259 -10.24 0.78 -11.02
CA SER A 259 -9.93 -0.65 -10.99
C SER A 259 -11.05 -1.46 -10.31
N ALA A 260 -11.53 -1.01 -9.15
CA ALA A 260 -12.59 -1.67 -8.40
C ALA A 260 -13.93 -1.62 -9.15
N THR A 261 -14.26 -0.50 -9.81
CA THR A 261 -15.45 -0.39 -10.64
C THR A 261 -15.40 -1.33 -11.85
N ARG A 262 -14.22 -1.47 -12.48
CA ARG A 262 -14.04 -2.43 -13.58
C ARG A 262 -14.27 -3.87 -13.12
N HIS A 263 -13.78 -4.23 -11.94
CA HIS A 263 -14.04 -5.56 -11.36
C HIS A 263 -15.53 -5.73 -11.04
N TYR A 264 -16.15 -4.74 -10.39
CA TYR A 264 -17.59 -4.73 -10.08
C TYR A 264 -18.44 -4.95 -11.33
N TRP A 265 -18.14 -4.23 -12.42
CA TRP A 265 -18.87 -4.35 -13.69
C TRP A 265 -18.77 -5.74 -14.29
N LYS A 266 -17.59 -6.39 -14.19
CA LYS A 266 -17.39 -7.75 -14.71
C LYS A 266 -18.16 -8.84 -13.97
N ILE A 267 -18.44 -8.64 -12.68
CA ILE A 267 -19.12 -9.63 -11.84
C ILE A 267 -20.60 -9.33 -11.62
N THR A 268 -21.09 -8.23 -12.17
CA THR A 268 -22.49 -7.82 -12.04
C THR A 268 -23.31 -8.22 -13.28
N ASP A 269 -24.64 -8.21 -13.15
CA ASP A 269 -25.52 -8.35 -14.31
C ASP A 269 -25.44 -7.08 -15.17
N GLN A 270 -24.74 -7.20 -16.31
CA GLN A 270 -24.52 -6.09 -17.24
C GLN A 270 -25.79 -5.60 -17.94
N GLN A 271 -26.88 -6.35 -17.87
CA GLN A 271 -28.19 -5.92 -18.38
C GLN A 271 -28.95 -5.07 -17.36
N ASN A 272 -28.52 -5.07 -16.11
CA ASN A 272 -29.15 -4.28 -15.05
C ASN A 272 -28.82 -2.80 -15.20
N VAL A 273 -29.83 -2.02 -15.58
CA VAL A 273 -29.71 -0.56 -15.78
C VAL A 273 -29.28 0.17 -14.50
N GLY A 274 -29.70 -0.31 -13.33
CA GLY A 274 -29.30 0.24 -12.03
C GLY A 274 -27.80 0.08 -11.77
N GLU A 275 -27.27 -1.10 -12.02
CA GLU A 275 -25.86 -1.39 -11.86
C GLU A 275 -25.00 -0.60 -12.86
N LYS A 276 -25.46 -0.50 -14.11
CA LYS A 276 -24.83 0.35 -15.12
C LYS A 276 -24.72 1.81 -14.66
N LYS A 277 -25.81 2.38 -14.15
CA LYS A 277 -25.82 3.77 -13.65
C LYS A 277 -24.87 3.97 -12.48
N LYS A 278 -24.78 3.03 -11.54
CA LYS A 278 -23.81 3.08 -10.44
C LYS A 278 -22.37 3.14 -10.97
N CYS A 279 -22.00 2.21 -11.86
CA CYS A 279 -20.66 2.18 -12.43
C CYS A 279 -20.29 3.47 -13.15
N ILE A 280 -21.21 4.03 -13.95
CA ILE A 280 -20.99 5.32 -14.62
C ILE A 280 -20.79 6.45 -13.60
N ALA A 281 -21.59 6.49 -12.53
CA ALA A 281 -21.43 7.49 -11.47
C ALA A 281 -20.06 7.38 -10.77
N TRP A 282 -19.59 6.17 -10.50
CA TRP A 282 -18.29 5.94 -9.86
C TRP A 282 -17.13 6.31 -10.78
N VAL A 283 -17.20 6.02 -12.07
CA VAL A 283 -16.21 6.45 -13.06
C VAL A 283 -16.13 7.98 -13.14
N ASN A 284 -17.28 8.64 -13.19
CA ASN A 284 -17.34 10.11 -13.21
C ASN A 284 -16.77 10.71 -11.91
N TYR A 285 -17.03 10.10 -10.76
CA TYR A 285 -16.43 10.51 -9.49
C TYR A 285 -14.91 10.35 -9.51
N ALA A 286 -14.38 9.22 -10.00
CA ALA A 286 -12.95 9.00 -10.14
C ALA A 286 -12.27 10.06 -11.02
N TYR A 287 -12.87 10.43 -12.15
CA TYR A 287 -12.36 11.50 -12.99
C TYR A 287 -12.39 12.87 -12.31
N GLN A 288 -13.40 13.13 -11.50
CA GLN A 288 -13.47 14.40 -10.78
C GLN A 288 -12.46 14.53 -9.65
N LEU A 289 -12.03 13.40 -9.05
CA LEU A 289 -10.94 13.37 -8.07
C LEU A 289 -9.58 13.70 -8.69
N ASP A 290 -9.31 13.18 -9.89
CA ASP A 290 -8.03 13.38 -10.59
C ASP A 290 -8.28 13.59 -12.09
N ARG A 291 -8.20 14.86 -12.53
CA ARG A 291 -8.48 15.28 -13.91
C ARG A 291 -7.26 15.21 -14.81
N THR A 292 -6.30 14.33 -14.50
CA THR A 292 -5.14 14.13 -15.37
C THR A 292 -5.52 13.41 -16.67
N PRO A 293 -4.78 13.61 -17.76
CA PRO A 293 -5.00 12.87 -19.00
C PRO A 293 -4.95 11.35 -18.83
N ALA A 294 -4.06 10.84 -17.98
CA ALA A 294 -3.95 9.41 -17.70
C ALA A 294 -5.23 8.84 -17.06
N THR A 295 -5.78 9.56 -16.08
CA THR A 295 -7.05 9.18 -15.43
C THR A 295 -8.22 9.28 -16.39
N ALA A 296 -8.26 10.32 -17.22
CA ALA A 296 -9.30 10.46 -18.24
C ALA A 296 -9.32 9.29 -19.22
N TRP A 297 -8.15 8.84 -19.67
CA TRP A 297 -8.04 7.64 -20.52
C TRP A 297 -8.57 6.39 -19.81
N GLY A 298 -8.17 6.15 -18.56
CA GLY A 298 -8.66 5.01 -17.79
C GLY A 298 -10.17 5.03 -17.55
N CYS A 299 -10.73 6.23 -17.33
CA CYS A 299 -12.17 6.42 -17.18
C CYS A 299 -12.92 6.24 -18.52
N ALA A 300 -12.40 6.78 -19.63
CA ALA A 300 -13.02 6.64 -20.94
C ALA A 300 -13.04 5.17 -21.40
N ASP A 301 -11.94 4.47 -21.25
CA ASP A 301 -11.83 3.03 -21.53
C ASP A 301 -12.89 2.23 -20.75
N LEU A 302 -13.03 2.49 -19.46
CA LEU A 302 -14.04 1.83 -18.63
C LEU A 302 -15.47 2.20 -19.02
N LEU A 303 -15.75 3.47 -19.40
CA LEU A 303 -17.05 3.87 -19.90
C LEU A 303 -17.41 3.16 -21.22
N GLU A 304 -16.43 2.92 -22.10
CA GLU A 304 -16.62 2.11 -23.30
C GLU A 304 -16.93 0.65 -22.96
N GLU A 305 -16.21 0.04 -22.01
CA GLU A 305 -16.50 -1.31 -21.50
C GLU A 305 -17.94 -1.42 -20.94
N ILE A 306 -18.43 -0.36 -20.28
CA ILE A 306 -19.80 -0.27 -19.75
C ILE A 306 -20.85 -0.01 -20.85
N GLY A 307 -20.41 0.33 -22.06
CA GLY A 307 -21.28 0.69 -23.17
C GLY A 307 -21.81 2.14 -23.12
N GLU A 308 -21.06 3.06 -22.48
CA GLU A 308 -21.36 4.49 -22.37
C GLU A 308 -20.45 5.31 -23.30
N LYS A 309 -20.55 5.07 -24.61
CA LYS A 309 -19.68 5.66 -25.64
C LYS A 309 -19.73 7.19 -25.72
N GLN A 310 -20.89 7.78 -25.44
CA GLN A 310 -21.04 9.25 -25.48
C GLN A 310 -20.29 9.89 -24.30
N GLY A 311 -20.41 9.33 -23.11
CA GLY A 311 -19.67 9.76 -21.93
C GLY A 311 -18.16 9.66 -22.13
N ALA A 312 -17.68 8.53 -22.67
CA ALA A 312 -16.27 8.34 -22.99
C ALA A 312 -15.74 9.40 -23.97
N LYS A 313 -16.47 9.65 -25.07
CA LYS A 313 -16.08 10.66 -26.07
C LYS A 313 -16.07 12.07 -25.46
N LYS A 314 -17.08 12.44 -24.68
CA LYS A 314 -17.12 13.75 -24.01
C LYS A 314 -15.91 13.94 -23.12
N LEU A 315 -15.57 12.97 -22.28
CA LEU A 315 -14.47 13.01 -21.35
C LEU A 315 -13.13 13.19 -22.06
N LEU A 316 -12.90 12.48 -23.17
CA LEU A 316 -11.66 12.63 -23.97
C LEU A 316 -11.59 13.99 -24.67
N ASN A 317 -12.71 14.55 -25.13
CA ASN A 317 -12.73 15.89 -25.73
C ASN A 317 -12.39 16.97 -24.69
N ASP A 318 -12.94 16.88 -23.46
CA ASP A 318 -12.61 17.82 -22.38
C ASP A 318 -11.09 17.85 -22.10
N VAL A 319 -10.44 16.68 -22.14
CA VAL A 319 -8.97 16.60 -21.96
C VAL A 319 -8.20 17.20 -23.13
N LEU A 320 -8.66 16.96 -24.36
CA LEU A 320 -8.02 17.52 -25.56
C LEU A 320 -8.06 19.06 -25.58
N GLU A 321 -9.13 19.65 -25.06
CA GLU A 321 -9.24 21.10 -24.90
C GLU A 321 -8.24 21.65 -23.87
N VAL A 322 -8.05 20.94 -22.77
CA VAL A 322 -7.05 21.32 -21.74
C VAL A 322 -5.61 21.23 -22.25
N ILE A 323 -5.30 20.25 -23.11
CA ILE A 323 -3.93 20.09 -23.67
C ILE A 323 -3.63 21.15 -24.73
N LYS A 324 -4.64 21.68 -25.42
CA LYS A 324 -4.46 22.71 -26.48
C LYS A 324 -4.28 24.12 -25.93
N ASN A 325 -4.68 24.39 -24.71
CA ASN A 325 -4.52 25.67 -24.00
C ASN A 325 -3.32 25.65 -23.06
#